data_e739cccd5c8c282c6af3ed2a820d5213
#
_entry.id   e739cccd5c8c282c6af3ed2a820d5213
#
_cell.length_a   1.000
_cell.length_b   1.000
_cell.length_c   1.000
_cell.angle_alpha   90.00
_cell.angle_beta   90.00
_cell.angle_gamma   90.00
#
_symmetry.space_group_name_H-M   'P 1'
#
loop_
_entity.id
_entity.type
_entity.pdbx_description
1 polymer ?
#
loop_
_entity_poly.entity_id
_entity_poly.type
_entity_poly.pdbx_seq_one_letter_code
_entity_poly.pdbx_strand_id
1 'polypeptide(L)'
;MANEKNEWGSNISFLLAMIGSAVGLGNIWRFPYVLYSNGGGAFYIPYITAVLILGIPFLILEYGVGYNFKSSFPKAVKSISKKWEYLGWFLPVAVFMILIYYSAILGWDGFYVIISAFKGWGADPNAYFTGSFLQANDTLGGLGTFVPFVAIAMLVGWVIMWVISHTDLEKGLGRVSKVLVPLLFAIMIFIV
;
A
#
# COMPACT_ATOMS: atom_id res chain seq x y z
N MET A 1 25.82 21.11 0.65
CA MET A 1 25.78 19.99 1.59
C MET A 1 24.55 19.18 1.22
N ALA A 2 24.71 18.03 0.60
CA ALA A 2 23.61 17.09 0.32
C ALA A 2 23.08 16.61 1.67
N ASN A 3 21.78 16.63 1.81
CA ASN A 3 21.10 16.34 3.05
C ASN A 3 21.23 14.83 3.32
N GLU A 4 22.15 14.41 4.18
CA GLU A 4 22.39 13.01 4.58
C GLU A 4 21.12 12.28 5.12
N LYS A 5 20.05 13.03 5.35
CA LYS A 5 18.77 12.54 5.87
C LYS A 5 17.98 11.63 4.92
N ASN A 6 18.33 11.59 3.63
CA ASN A 6 17.55 10.87 2.60
C ASN A 6 18.33 9.73 1.93
N GLU A 7 19.37 9.21 2.56
CA GLU A 7 20.12 8.06 2.05
C GLU A 7 19.77 6.79 2.83
N TRP A 8 19.77 5.66 2.12
CA TRP A 8 19.57 4.36 2.72
C TRP A 8 20.83 3.90 3.42
N GLY A 9 20.74 3.54 4.69
CA GLY A 9 21.89 3.08 5.47
C GLY A 9 22.46 1.74 5.03
N SER A 10 21.68 0.92 4.30
CA SER A 10 22.14 -0.36 3.76
C SER A 10 21.31 -0.81 2.56
N ASN A 11 21.92 -1.64 1.68
CA ASN A 11 21.21 -2.27 0.57
C ASN A 11 20.04 -3.15 1.04
N ILE A 12 20.17 -3.78 2.21
CA ILE A 12 19.11 -4.62 2.78
C ILE A 12 17.92 -3.76 3.19
N SER A 13 18.14 -2.61 3.82
CA SER A 13 17.06 -1.66 4.15
C SER A 13 16.31 -1.21 2.91
N PHE A 14 17.06 -0.85 1.87
CA PHE A 14 16.48 -0.47 0.58
C PHE A 14 15.63 -1.59 -0.01
N LEU A 15 16.18 -2.81 -0.12
CA LEU A 15 15.46 -3.96 -0.68
C LEU A 15 14.19 -4.29 0.11
N LEU A 16 14.27 -4.34 1.44
CA LEU A 16 13.10 -4.63 2.28
C LEU A 16 12.05 -3.53 2.20
N ALA A 17 12.46 -2.26 2.11
CA ALA A 17 11.51 -1.18 1.90
C ALA A 17 10.84 -1.26 0.52
N MET A 18 11.58 -1.61 -0.53
CA MET A 18 11.02 -1.81 -1.87
C MET A 18 10.06 -3.01 -1.92
N ILE A 19 10.43 -4.13 -1.30
CA ILE A 19 9.55 -5.29 -1.17
C ILE A 19 8.29 -4.90 -0.39
N GLY A 20 8.44 -4.21 0.76
CA GLY A 20 7.32 -3.76 1.58
C GLY A 20 6.38 -2.79 0.85
N SER A 21 6.90 -1.93 -0.02
CA SER A 21 6.08 -1.05 -0.85
C SER A 21 5.34 -1.79 -1.98
N ALA A 22 5.90 -2.88 -2.47
CA ALA A 22 5.32 -3.70 -3.53
C ALA A 22 4.29 -4.72 -3.01
N VAL A 23 4.50 -5.24 -1.78
CA VAL A 23 3.61 -6.21 -1.15
C VAL A 23 2.53 -5.48 -0.36
N GLY A 24 1.36 -5.36 -0.95
CA GLY A 24 0.20 -4.74 -0.32
C GLY A 24 -0.95 -5.72 -0.12
N LEU A 25 -2.06 -5.22 0.38
CA LEU A 25 -3.31 -5.97 0.57
C LEU A 25 -3.76 -6.71 -0.71
N GLY A 26 -3.56 -6.09 -1.87
CA GLY A 26 -3.88 -6.69 -3.15
C GLY A 26 -3.17 -8.02 -3.40
N ASN A 27 -1.93 -8.14 -2.97
CA ASN A 27 -1.12 -9.36 -3.16
C ASN A 27 -1.53 -10.47 -2.20
N ILE A 28 -1.98 -10.12 -0.99
CA ILE A 28 -2.23 -11.10 0.08
C ILE A 28 -3.65 -11.68 -0.02
N TRP A 29 -4.66 -10.84 -0.26
CA TRP A 29 -6.05 -11.32 -0.26
C TRP A 29 -6.72 -11.25 -1.64
N ARG A 30 -6.50 -10.18 -2.42
CA ARG A 30 -7.17 -10.02 -3.71
C ARG A 30 -6.59 -10.92 -4.79
N PHE A 31 -5.27 -11.04 -4.87
CA PHE A 31 -4.64 -11.85 -5.90
C PHE A 31 -4.99 -13.35 -5.80
N PRO A 32 -4.96 -14.01 -4.63
CA PRO A 32 -5.45 -15.39 -4.49
C PRO A 32 -6.90 -15.58 -4.91
N TYR A 33 -7.76 -14.61 -4.59
CA TYR A 33 -9.15 -14.64 -5.01
C TYR A 33 -9.30 -14.54 -6.55
N VAL A 34 -8.59 -13.58 -7.17
CA VAL A 34 -8.59 -13.42 -8.63
C VAL A 34 -8.02 -14.67 -9.32
N LEU A 35 -6.93 -15.21 -8.78
CA LEU A 35 -6.33 -16.46 -9.25
C LEU A 35 -7.34 -17.60 -9.26
N TYR A 36 -8.02 -17.81 -8.13
CA TYR A 36 -9.03 -18.85 -7.97
C TYR A 36 -10.20 -18.69 -8.95
N SER A 37 -10.75 -17.46 -9.04
CA SER A 37 -11.92 -17.16 -9.89
C SER A 37 -11.63 -17.17 -11.40
N ASN A 38 -10.36 -17.14 -11.82
CA ASN A 38 -9.95 -17.12 -13.23
C ASN A 38 -9.19 -18.39 -13.66
N GLY A 39 -9.56 -19.54 -13.12
CA GLY A 39 -9.02 -20.83 -13.55
C GLY A 39 -7.80 -21.33 -12.77
N GLY A 40 -7.53 -20.77 -11.59
CA GLY A 40 -6.48 -21.24 -10.70
C GLY A 40 -5.10 -21.20 -11.33
N GLY A 41 -4.40 -22.34 -11.37
CA GLY A 41 -3.04 -22.43 -11.89
C GLY A 41 -2.85 -21.95 -13.34
N ALA A 42 -3.88 -22.08 -14.18
CA ALA A 42 -3.82 -21.60 -15.57
C ALA A 42 -3.66 -20.08 -15.67
N PHE A 43 -4.16 -19.33 -14.70
CA PHE A 43 -4.01 -17.87 -14.64
C PHE A 43 -2.55 -17.42 -14.48
N TYR A 44 -1.66 -18.25 -13.94
CA TYR A 44 -0.25 -17.90 -13.80
C TYR A 44 0.44 -17.68 -15.14
N ILE A 45 0.01 -18.34 -16.21
CA ILE A 45 0.63 -18.19 -17.53
C ILE A 45 0.51 -16.75 -18.05
N PRO A 46 -0.69 -16.17 -18.22
CA PRO A 46 -0.85 -14.79 -18.65
C PRO A 46 -0.30 -13.79 -17.63
N TYR A 47 -0.37 -14.11 -16.33
CA TYR A 47 0.17 -13.25 -15.28
C TYR A 47 1.70 -13.12 -15.38
N ILE A 48 2.43 -14.24 -15.45
CA ILE A 48 3.89 -14.22 -15.60
C ILE A 48 4.29 -13.55 -16.91
N THR A 49 3.57 -13.83 -17.99
CA THR A 49 3.81 -13.20 -19.28
C THR A 49 3.68 -11.67 -19.18
N ALA A 50 2.64 -11.18 -18.54
CA ALA A 50 2.45 -9.74 -18.30
C ALA A 50 3.54 -9.14 -17.41
N VAL A 51 3.96 -9.84 -16.36
CA VAL A 51 5.08 -9.39 -15.50
C VAL A 51 6.38 -9.27 -16.29
N LEU A 52 6.69 -10.24 -17.13
CA LEU A 52 7.93 -10.24 -17.91
C LEU A 52 7.91 -9.17 -19.02
N ILE A 53 6.80 -9.01 -19.73
CA ILE A 53 6.70 -8.11 -20.88
C ILE A 53 6.42 -6.67 -20.47
N LEU A 54 5.63 -6.45 -19.44
CA LEU A 54 5.22 -5.13 -18.98
C LEU A 54 5.85 -4.74 -17.64
N GLY A 55 5.73 -5.60 -16.64
CA GLY A 55 6.16 -5.29 -15.27
C GLY A 55 7.65 -4.97 -15.16
N ILE A 56 8.51 -5.86 -15.66
CA ILE A 56 9.96 -5.68 -15.58
C ILE A 56 10.43 -4.44 -16.38
N PRO A 57 10.05 -4.24 -17.65
CA PRO A 57 10.45 -3.04 -18.39
C PRO A 57 10.01 -1.74 -17.75
N PHE A 58 8.77 -1.68 -17.22
CA PHE A 58 8.30 -0.49 -16.50
C PHE A 58 9.09 -0.24 -15.22
N LEU A 59 9.41 -1.28 -14.47
CA LEU A 59 10.20 -1.16 -13.25
C LEU A 59 11.63 -0.65 -13.55
N ILE A 60 12.26 -1.17 -14.61
CA ILE A 60 13.58 -0.71 -15.06
C ILE A 60 13.52 0.77 -15.47
N LEU A 61 12.47 1.18 -16.19
CA LEU A 61 12.25 2.57 -16.57
C LEU A 61 12.10 3.47 -15.33
N GLU A 62 11.29 3.07 -14.36
CA GLU A 62 11.02 3.82 -13.15
C GLU A 62 12.31 4.03 -12.32
N TYR A 63 13.05 2.95 -12.07
CA TYR A 63 14.34 3.04 -11.38
C TYR A 63 15.36 3.85 -12.18
N GLY A 64 15.39 3.70 -13.50
CA GLY A 64 16.27 4.47 -14.39
C GLY A 64 15.99 5.97 -14.29
N VAL A 65 14.73 6.36 -14.31
CA VAL A 65 14.32 7.76 -14.13
C VAL A 65 14.71 8.27 -12.73
N GLY A 66 14.40 7.51 -11.68
CA GLY A 66 14.76 7.87 -10.31
C GLY A 66 16.27 8.05 -10.11
N TYR A 67 17.06 7.13 -10.64
CA TYR A 67 18.52 7.16 -10.53
C TYR A 67 19.15 8.33 -11.29
N ASN A 68 18.70 8.59 -12.52
CA ASN A 68 19.28 9.64 -13.37
C ASN A 68 18.91 11.05 -12.91
N PHE A 69 17.64 11.26 -12.56
CA PHE A 69 17.16 12.63 -12.24
C PHE A 69 17.28 12.99 -10.77
N LYS A 70 17.32 12.03 -9.85
CA LYS A 70 17.40 12.22 -8.38
C LYS A 70 16.48 13.34 -7.87
N SER A 71 15.30 13.44 -8.46
CA SER A 71 14.31 14.47 -8.19
C SER A 71 12.89 13.91 -8.18
N SER A 72 11.92 14.72 -7.76
CA SER A 72 10.50 14.32 -7.85
C SER A 72 10.09 14.08 -9.31
N PHE A 73 9.14 13.15 -9.53
CA PHE A 73 8.68 12.77 -10.87
C PHE A 73 8.24 13.98 -11.74
N PRO A 74 7.49 14.97 -11.22
CA PRO A 74 7.16 16.18 -11.98
C PRO A 74 8.40 16.96 -12.46
N LYS A 75 9.41 17.07 -11.59
CA LYS A 75 10.67 17.76 -11.94
C LYS A 75 11.47 16.97 -12.97
N ALA A 76 11.50 15.64 -12.87
CA ALA A 76 12.18 14.80 -13.84
C ALA A 76 11.55 14.95 -15.24
N VAL A 77 10.22 14.87 -15.34
CA VAL A 77 9.49 15.07 -16.60
C VAL A 77 9.68 16.48 -17.15
N LYS A 78 9.62 17.49 -16.30
CA LYS A 78 9.88 18.89 -16.69
C LYS A 78 11.28 19.10 -17.25
N SER A 79 12.30 18.41 -16.73
CA SER A 79 13.67 18.51 -17.21
C SER A 79 13.86 17.92 -18.61
N ILE A 80 13.04 16.93 -18.97
CA ILE A 80 12.99 16.38 -20.35
C ILE A 80 12.28 17.37 -21.28
N SER A 81 11.12 17.85 -20.87
CA SER A 81 10.36 18.83 -21.64
C SER A 81 9.38 19.61 -20.77
N LYS A 82 9.49 20.94 -20.79
CA LYS A 82 8.57 21.84 -20.07
C LYS A 82 7.09 21.62 -20.46
N LYS A 83 6.84 21.24 -21.70
CA LYS A 83 5.46 20.99 -22.19
C LYS A 83 4.79 19.79 -21.53
N TRP A 84 5.56 18.84 -21.02
CA TRP A 84 5.06 17.61 -20.44
C TRP A 84 4.99 17.64 -18.91
N GLU A 85 5.29 18.77 -18.27
CA GLU A 85 5.26 18.91 -16.82
C GLU A 85 3.92 18.47 -16.20
N TYR A 86 2.79 18.74 -16.87
CA TYR A 86 1.46 18.34 -16.41
C TYR A 86 1.29 16.82 -16.31
N LEU A 87 1.92 16.03 -17.19
CA LEU A 87 1.94 14.57 -17.09
C LEU A 87 2.74 14.10 -15.87
N GLY A 88 3.79 14.87 -15.52
CA GLY A 88 4.54 14.61 -14.30
C GLY A 88 3.69 14.75 -13.03
N TRP A 89 2.70 15.62 -13.03
CA TRP A 89 1.77 15.80 -11.91
C TRP A 89 0.65 14.74 -11.86
N PHE A 90 0.38 14.05 -12.96
CA PHE A 90 -0.65 13.02 -12.99
C PHE A 90 -0.39 11.91 -11.96
N LEU A 91 0.85 11.44 -11.85
CA LEU A 91 1.23 10.39 -10.91
C LEU A 91 1.05 10.80 -9.44
N PRO A 92 1.55 11.95 -8.96
CA PRO A 92 1.29 12.42 -7.59
C PRO A 92 -0.20 12.57 -7.27
N VAL A 93 -1.01 13.06 -8.22
CA VAL A 93 -2.47 13.17 -8.02
C VAL A 93 -3.11 11.80 -7.90
N ALA A 94 -2.75 10.85 -8.77
CA ALA A 94 -3.24 9.47 -8.69
C ALA A 94 -2.87 8.81 -7.35
N VAL A 95 -1.62 8.97 -6.90
CA VAL A 95 -1.15 8.46 -5.61
C VAL A 95 -1.93 9.10 -4.45
N PHE A 96 -2.20 10.41 -4.52
CA PHE A 96 -3.00 11.10 -3.50
C PHE A 96 -4.43 10.55 -3.41
N MET A 97 -5.07 10.30 -4.56
CA MET A 97 -6.41 9.67 -4.60
C MET A 97 -6.41 8.26 -4.00
N ILE A 98 -5.37 7.47 -4.30
CA ILE A 98 -5.19 6.14 -3.71
C ILE A 98 -5.02 6.25 -2.20
N LEU A 99 -4.22 7.19 -1.71
CA LEU A 99 -3.96 7.38 -0.29
C LEU A 99 -5.24 7.65 0.51
N ILE A 100 -6.20 8.39 -0.05
CA ILE A 100 -7.48 8.71 0.59
C ILE A 100 -8.25 7.43 0.93
N TYR A 101 -8.50 6.56 -0.05
CA TYR A 101 -9.27 5.35 0.23
C TYR A 101 -8.45 4.26 0.94
N TYR A 102 -7.15 4.18 0.66
CA TYR A 102 -6.29 3.17 1.26
C TYR A 102 -6.08 3.39 2.76
N SER A 103 -6.10 4.65 3.21
CA SER A 103 -6.03 4.96 4.64
C SER A 103 -7.27 4.48 5.40
N ALA A 104 -8.45 4.49 4.76
CA ALA A 104 -9.66 3.90 5.35
C ALA A 104 -9.51 2.39 5.53
N ILE A 105 -9.03 1.68 4.49
CA ILE A 105 -8.80 0.23 4.53
C ILE A 105 -7.78 -0.12 5.62
N LEU A 106 -6.68 0.63 5.72
CA LEU A 106 -5.69 0.45 6.78
C LEU A 106 -6.29 0.59 8.18
N GLY A 107 -7.20 1.57 8.36
CA GLY A 107 -7.95 1.73 9.60
C GLY A 107 -8.82 0.52 9.91
N TRP A 108 -9.53 -0.01 8.91
CA TRP A 108 -10.33 -1.23 9.07
C TRP A 108 -9.49 -2.43 9.48
N ASP A 109 -8.37 -2.66 8.81
CA ASP A 109 -7.46 -3.76 9.11
C ASP A 109 -6.92 -3.66 10.54
N GLY A 110 -6.47 -2.46 10.94
CA GLY A 110 -5.98 -2.23 12.31
C GLY A 110 -7.03 -2.54 13.38
N PHE A 111 -8.28 -2.17 13.12
CA PHE A 111 -9.40 -2.50 14.03
C PHE A 111 -9.69 -4.00 14.04
N TYR A 112 -9.68 -4.64 12.87
CA TYR A 112 -9.91 -6.08 12.76
C TYR A 112 -8.83 -6.93 13.43
N VAL A 113 -7.58 -6.48 13.48
CA VAL A 113 -6.52 -7.12 14.27
C VAL A 113 -6.94 -7.25 15.75
N ILE A 114 -7.53 -6.18 16.29
CA ILE A 114 -7.99 -6.18 17.70
C ILE A 114 -9.20 -7.10 17.88
N ILE A 115 -10.20 -6.98 16.98
CA ILE A 115 -11.42 -7.81 17.07
C ILE A 115 -11.10 -9.29 16.89
N SER A 116 -10.16 -9.63 16.01
CA SER A 116 -9.81 -11.03 15.73
C SER A 116 -9.29 -11.77 16.95
N ALA A 117 -8.61 -11.07 17.84
CA ALA A 117 -8.12 -11.66 19.10
C ALA A 117 -9.24 -12.21 20.00
N PHE A 118 -10.46 -11.65 19.87
CA PHE A 118 -11.62 -12.02 20.70
C PHE A 118 -12.77 -12.65 19.91
N LYS A 119 -12.59 -12.93 18.61
CA LYS A 119 -13.68 -13.35 17.70
C LYS A 119 -14.91 -12.43 17.79
N GLY A 120 -14.68 -11.12 17.89
CA GLY A 120 -15.72 -10.10 18.18
C GLY A 120 -16.74 -9.91 17.06
N TRP A 121 -16.58 -10.54 15.89
CA TRP A 121 -17.55 -10.50 14.78
C TRP A 121 -18.73 -11.48 14.94
N GLY A 122 -18.74 -12.34 15.95
CA GLY A 122 -19.82 -13.31 16.18
C GLY A 122 -19.88 -14.44 15.15
N ALA A 123 -21.11 -14.85 14.79
CA ALA A 123 -21.35 -15.99 13.89
C ALA A 123 -21.18 -15.65 12.40
N ASP A 124 -21.46 -14.41 12.00
CA ASP A 124 -21.37 -13.94 10.60
C ASP A 124 -20.43 -12.72 10.47
N PRO A 125 -19.17 -12.95 10.08
CA PRO A 125 -18.20 -11.88 9.88
C PRO A 125 -18.62 -10.83 8.84
N ASN A 126 -19.33 -11.25 7.78
CA ASN A 126 -19.74 -10.35 6.71
C ASN A 126 -20.86 -9.40 7.18
N ALA A 127 -21.88 -9.96 7.84
CA ALA A 127 -22.95 -9.16 8.42
C ALA A 127 -22.43 -8.19 9.49
N TYR A 128 -21.45 -8.62 10.30
CA TYR A 128 -20.79 -7.73 11.25
C TYR A 128 -20.04 -6.61 10.55
N PHE A 129 -19.24 -6.92 9.53
CA PHE A 129 -18.42 -5.94 8.81
C PHE A 129 -19.29 -4.88 8.12
N THR A 130 -20.27 -5.31 7.33
CA THR A 130 -21.11 -4.38 6.56
C THR A 130 -22.13 -3.65 7.43
N GLY A 131 -22.83 -4.37 8.32
CA GLY A 131 -23.92 -3.82 9.11
C GLY A 131 -23.47 -3.08 10.37
N SER A 132 -22.63 -3.73 11.20
CA SER A 132 -22.26 -3.18 12.51
C SER A 132 -21.04 -2.27 12.47
N PHE A 133 -20.01 -2.68 11.74
CA PHE A 133 -18.75 -1.96 11.69
C PHE A 133 -18.76 -0.80 10.70
N LEU A 134 -19.08 -1.03 9.43
CA LEU A 134 -19.15 0.01 8.41
C LEU A 134 -20.46 0.79 8.44
N GLN A 135 -21.52 0.22 8.99
CA GLN A 135 -22.89 0.75 8.91
C GLN A 135 -23.26 1.10 7.45
N ALA A 136 -22.86 0.19 6.54
CA ALA A 136 -23.03 0.39 5.11
C ALA A 136 -24.52 0.53 4.77
N ASN A 137 -24.85 1.55 3.98
CA ASN A 137 -26.20 1.83 3.55
C ASN A 137 -26.23 1.88 2.03
N ASP A 138 -27.14 1.14 1.42
CA ASP A 138 -27.30 1.03 -0.04
C ASP A 138 -27.94 2.30 -0.66
N THR A 139 -28.33 3.27 0.16
CA THR A 139 -28.91 4.52 -0.31
C THR A 139 -27.89 5.65 -0.36
N LEU A 140 -28.08 6.59 -1.30
CA LEU A 140 -27.24 7.78 -1.40
C LEU A 140 -27.23 8.64 -0.11
N GLY A 141 -28.27 8.53 0.72
CA GLY A 141 -28.33 9.16 2.04
C GLY A 141 -27.28 8.64 3.02
N GLY A 142 -26.76 7.43 2.82
CA GLY A 142 -25.69 6.85 3.63
C GLY A 142 -24.33 7.48 3.43
N LEU A 143 -24.10 8.21 2.33
CA LEU A 143 -22.82 8.88 2.05
C LEU A 143 -22.44 9.97 3.08
N GLY A 144 -23.38 10.46 3.84
CA GLY A 144 -23.15 11.44 4.92
C GLY A 144 -23.02 10.83 6.31
N THR A 145 -23.11 9.52 6.45
CA THR A 145 -23.09 8.85 7.76
C THR A 145 -21.67 8.82 8.31
N PHE A 146 -21.45 9.46 9.44
CA PHE A 146 -20.17 9.43 10.13
C PHE A 146 -20.12 8.24 11.09
N VAL A 147 -19.13 7.33 10.88
CA VAL A 147 -18.91 6.16 11.73
C VAL A 147 -17.72 6.41 12.64
N PRO A 148 -17.91 6.72 13.94
CA PRO A 148 -16.85 7.14 14.84
C PRO A 148 -15.70 6.13 14.95
N PHE A 149 -16.00 4.83 14.99
CA PHE A 149 -14.98 3.78 15.09
C PHE A 149 -14.05 3.76 13.88
N VAL A 150 -14.60 3.90 12.68
CA VAL A 150 -13.81 3.97 11.44
C VAL A 150 -12.93 5.23 11.45
N ALA A 151 -13.48 6.36 11.85
CA ALA A 151 -12.74 7.62 11.93
C ALA A 151 -11.58 7.54 12.94
N ILE A 152 -11.79 6.95 14.11
CA ILE A 152 -10.74 6.76 15.13
C ILE A 152 -9.66 5.83 14.59
N ALA A 153 -10.03 4.71 13.98
CA ALA A 153 -9.09 3.77 13.40
C ALA A 153 -8.22 4.42 12.29
N MET A 154 -8.84 5.23 11.44
CA MET A 154 -8.13 6.03 10.44
C MET A 154 -7.17 7.04 11.08
N LEU A 155 -7.61 7.78 12.08
CA LEU A 155 -6.75 8.74 12.80
C LEU A 155 -5.54 8.07 13.43
N VAL A 156 -5.73 6.92 14.07
CA VAL A 156 -4.60 6.14 14.62
C VAL A 156 -3.64 5.72 13.52
N GLY A 157 -4.14 5.22 12.39
CA GLY A 157 -3.33 4.89 11.21
C GLY A 157 -2.53 6.10 10.70
N TRP A 158 -3.17 7.27 10.58
CA TRP A 158 -2.52 8.51 10.17
C TRP A 158 -1.42 8.95 11.14
N VAL A 159 -1.67 8.87 12.44
CA VAL A 159 -0.66 9.20 13.47
C VAL A 159 0.54 8.26 13.37
N ILE A 160 0.33 6.96 13.21
CA ILE A 160 1.42 5.99 13.03
C ILE A 160 2.22 6.31 11.77
N MET A 161 1.56 6.55 10.64
CA MET A 161 2.22 6.92 9.39
C MET A 161 2.99 8.23 9.53
N TRP A 162 2.43 9.22 10.20
CA TRP A 162 3.10 10.50 10.45
C TRP A 162 4.37 10.32 11.28
N VAL A 163 4.30 9.55 12.36
CA VAL A 163 5.46 9.24 13.22
C VAL A 163 6.58 8.56 12.41
N ILE A 164 6.22 7.55 11.60
CA ILE A 164 7.20 6.85 10.75
C ILE A 164 7.82 7.80 9.72
N SER A 165 7.01 8.63 9.09
CA SER A 165 7.44 9.53 8.01
C SER A 165 8.20 10.76 8.52
N HIS A 166 8.03 11.13 9.80
CA HIS A 166 8.72 12.27 10.40
C HIS A 166 10.18 11.99 10.75
N THR A 167 10.55 10.72 10.81
CA THR A 167 11.93 10.28 11.08
C THR A 167 12.72 10.15 9.78
N ASP A 168 14.06 10.06 9.90
CA ASP A 168 14.94 9.81 8.74
C ASP A 168 14.53 8.51 8.03
N LEU A 169 14.77 8.44 6.73
CA LEU A 169 14.37 7.33 5.86
C LEU A 169 14.79 5.95 6.43
N GLU A 170 16.04 5.82 6.88
CA GLU A 170 16.56 4.57 7.45
C GLU A 170 15.97 4.27 8.82
N LYS A 171 15.80 5.28 9.69
CA LYS A 171 15.29 5.10 11.06
C LYS A 171 13.78 4.90 11.11
N GLY A 172 13.06 5.49 10.16
CA GLY A 172 11.62 5.32 10.01
C GLY A 172 11.28 4.12 9.15
N LEU A 173 11.10 4.37 7.86
CA LEU A 173 10.65 3.37 6.91
C LEU A 173 11.59 2.16 6.82
N GLY A 174 12.92 2.36 6.82
CA GLY A 174 13.89 1.28 6.74
C GLY A 174 13.79 0.32 7.93
N ARG A 175 13.70 0.85 9.16
CA ARG A 175 13.57 0.03 10.36
C ARG A 175 12.24 -0.73 10.41
N VAL A 176 11.14 -0.05 10.10
CA VAL A 176 9.81 -0.65 10.07
C VAL A 176 9.76 -1.80 9.06
N SER A 177 10.30 -1.59 7.85
CA SER A 177 10.33 -2.62 6.80
C SER A 177 11.21 -3.82 7.19
N LYS A 178 12.32 -3.60 7.86
CA LYS A 178 13.19 -4.69 8.37
C LYS A 178 12.48 -5.64 9.33
N VAL A 179 11.47 -5.16 10.05
CA VAL A 179 10.69 -5.96 11.02
C VAL A 179 9.43 -6.50 10.37
N LEU A 180 8.62 -5.63 9.73
CA LEU A 180 7.30 -6.02 9.25
C LEU A 180 7.33 -6.91 8.02
N VAL A 181 8.31 -6.74 7.12
CA VAL A 181 8.37 -7.57 5.90
C VAL A 181 8.73 -9.03 6.23
N PRO A 182 9.78 -9.34 7.02
CA PRO A 182 10.01 -10.72 7.45
C PRO A 182 8.86 -11.30 8.27
N LEU A 183 8.25 -10.50 9.15
CA LEU A 183 7.10 -10.93 9.94
C LEU A 183 5.92 -11.30 9.05
N LEU A 184 5.64 -10.50 8.01
CA LEU A 184 4.61 -10.81 7.03
C LEU A 184 4.82 -12.16 6.36
N PHE A 185 6.06 -12.43 5.87
CA PHE A 185 6.39 -13.72 5.27
C PHE A 185 6.28 -14.88 6.27
N ALA A 186 6.70 -14.67 7.51
CA ALA A 186 6.57 -15.68 8.56
C ALA A 186 5.09 -16.02 8.84
N ILE A 187 4.21 -15.02 8.93
CA ILE A 187 2.78 -15.20 9.10
C ILE A 187 2.18 -15.92 7.88
N MET A 188 2.55 -15.54 6.66
CA MET A 188 2.07 -16.20 5.46
C MET A 188 2.44 -17.67 5.42
N ILE A 189 3.68 -18.02 5.76
CA ILE A 189 4.15 -19.42 5.82
C ILE A 189 3.38 -20.22 6.90
N PHE A 190 3.04 -19.56 8.00
CA PHE A 190 2.30 -20.21 9.10
C PHE A 190 0.83 -20.49 8.76
N ILE A 191 0.23 -19.63 7.90
CA ILE A 191 -1.19 -19.77 7.50
C ILE A 191 -1.38 -20.81 6.38
N VAL A 192 -0.37 -21.00 5.52
CA VAL A 192 -0.39 -21.96 4.39
C VAL A 192 0.03 -23.36 4.84
#